data_ea26e463582b91a45794756aef25dd94
#
_entry.id   ea26e463582b91a45794756aef25dd94
#
_cell.length_a   1.000
_cell.length_b   1.000
_cell.length_c   1.000
_cell.angle_alpha   90.00
_cell.angle_beta   90.00
_cell.angle_gamma   90.00
#
_symmetry.space_group_name_H-M   'P 1'
#
loop_
_entity.id
_entity.type
_entity.pdbx_description
1 polymer ?
#
loop_
_entity_poly.entity_id
_entity_poly.type
_entity_poly.pdbx_seq_one_letter_code
_entity_poly.pdbx_strand_id
1 'polypeptide(L)'
;MELKIYDKTNNLRLTASPNSSSSVTEEIGGECSVSASFTHTEYVPLDVDDYIEVEGVRYKVKSRYRPKQKNTQTYEYSVKFYAPIHDAEDTLMLFQEGGTTSEFSYDGGPREHLQLWIDNMNRRAGGNLWSIGTVITAENKVIDYRNVKCWDAAFGSNGIAATFDTEMWADGYVINLCKAERGEVVELGYLQGLTNLAQEDNGEVKFFTRLFPLGSTRNIDATKYGYSRLQLPSREIYVDKNVDLYGVKEETEEAAFAEIYPQYVGTVSSVRTEDKTSEEGRKYTVYYFKDNGMNWNPKDYEIPDLDYMLQFQTGELAGRGTDGSFQAAWHEDTREWEIINVYPDD
;
A
#
# COMPACT_ATOMS: atom_id res chain seq x y z
N MET A 1 16.14 30.06 17.97
CA MET A 1 15.73 28.74 18.49
C MET A 1 16.99 27.88 18.61
N GLU A 2 17.22 27.20 19.72
CA GLU A 2 18.39 26.34 19.93
C GLU A 2 18.03 24.91 19.50
N LEU A 3 18.83 24.32 18.63
CA LEU A 3 18.66 22.95 18.15
C LEU A 3 19.55 22.02 18.97
N LYS A 4 18.98 21.02 19.62
CA LYS A 4 19.73 20.01 20.37
C LYS A 4 19.68 18.69 19.60
N ILE A 5 20.85 18.12 19.29
CA ILE A 5 21.00 16.86 18.62
C ILE A 5 21.45 15.80 19.60
N TYR A 6 20.72 14.70 19.69
CA TYR A 6 20.95 13.59 20.60
C TYR A 6 21.34 12.33 19.82
N ASP A 7 22.10 11.47 20.47
CA ASP A 7 22.32 10.12 19.95
C ASP A 7 21.13 9.20 20.26
N LYS A 8 21.13 8.02 19.66
CA LYS A 8 20.07 6.99 19.85
C LYS A 8 19.88 6.53 21.30
N THR A 9 20.85 6.84 22.20
CA THR A 9 20.80 6.51 23.63
C THR A 9 20.43 7.71 24.51
N ASN A 10 19.94 8.79 23.88
CA ASN A 10 19.50 10.05 24.49
C ASN A 10 20.64 10.91 25.10
N ASN A 11 21.89 10.69 24.71
CA ASN A 11 22.97 11.60 25.10
C ASN A 11 23.04 12.80 24.15
N LEU A 12 23.19 14.00 24.69
CA LEU A 12 23.36 15.20 23.89
C LEU A 12 24.72 15.15 23.14
N ARG A 13 24.67 15.20 21.80
CA ARG A 13 25.86 15.25 20.95
C ARG A 13 26.34 16.67 20.70
N LEU A 14 25.42 17.56 20.33
CA LEU A 14 25.75 18.97 20.14
C LEU A 14 24.51 19.85 20.27
N THR A 15 24.77 21.12 20.50
CA THR A 15 23.76 22.18 20.50
C THR A 15 24.15 23.22 19.45
N ALA A 16 23.24 23.63 18.63
CA ALA A 16 23.48 24.56 17.52
C ALA A 16 22.35 25.58 17.37
N SER A 17 22.67 26.68 16.70
CA SER A 17 21.67 27.67 16.29
C SER A 17 21.47 27.57 14.76
N PRO A 18 20.34 27.05 14.28
CA PRO A 18 20.05 26.99 12.87
C PRO A 18 20.05 28.37 12.23
N ASN A 19 20.54 28.46 11.00
CA ASN A 19 20.53 29.69 10.22
C ASN A 19 19.24 29.78 9.34
N SER A 20 19.11 30.84 8.56
CA SER A 20 17.96 31.12 7.72
C SER A 20 17.76 30.14 6.54
N SER A 21 18.74 29.25 6.29
CA SER A 21 18.62 28.17 5.28
C SER A 21 18.00 26.90 5.85
N SER A 22 17.63 26.91 7.13
CA SER A 22 16.94 25.79 7.76
C SER A 22 15.45 25.85 7.44
N SER A 23 14.84 24.69 7.22
CA SER A 23 13.42 24.58 6.84
C SER A 23 12.78 23.32 7.41
N VAL A 24 11.47 23.36 7.56
CA VAL A 24 10.62 22.20 7.82
C VAL A 24 9.82 21.92 6.55
N THR A 25 9.78 20.68 6.14
CA THR A 25 8.98 20.21 5.00
C THR A 25 7.98 19.19 5.54
N GLU A 26 6.71 19.38 5.22
CA GLU A 26 5.63 18.45 5.53
C GLU A 26 4.77 18.24 4.30
N GLU A 27 4.78 17.04 3.76
CA GLU A 27 4.03 16.64 2.58
C GLU A 27 3.29 15.33 2.85
N ILE A 28 2.00 15.29 2.55
CA ILE A 28 1.17 14.08 2.69
C ILE A 28 1.61 13.06 1.65
N GLY A 29 2.03 11.87 2.10
CA GLY A 29 2.55 10.83 1.23
C GLY A 29 3.91 11.16 0.58
N GLY A 30 4.54 12.22 1.03
CA GLY A 30 5.82 12.71 0.56
C GLY A 30 6.82 12.96 1.68
N GLU A 31 7.69 13.94 1.48
CA GLU A 31 8.75 14.26 2.43
C GLU A 31 8.23 14.96 3.70
N CYS A 32 8.53 14.38 4.85
CA CYS A 32 8.35 15.00 6.17
C CYS A 32 9.72 15.09 6.87
N SER A 33 10.31 16.28 6.91
CA SER A 33 11.68 16.44 7.39
C SER A 33 11.97 17.81 7.95
N VAL A 34 13.04 17.89 8.73
CA VAL A 34 13.67 19.13 9.18
C VAL A 34 15.07 19.22 8.57
N SER A 35 15.27 20.19 7.71
CA SER A 35 16.60 20.52 7.18
C SER A 35 17.25 21.58 8.07
N ALA A 36 18.34 21.22 8.73
CA ALA A 36 19.07 22.13 9.62
C ALA A 36 20.42 22.50 9.03
N SER A 37 20.65 23.80 8.84
CA SER A 37 21.91 24.38 8.41
C SER A 37 22.48 25.28 9.52
N PHE A 38 23.73 25.00 9.92
CA PHE A 38 24.42 25.74 11.00
C PHE A 38 25.95 25.58 10.91
N THR A 39 26.66 26.32 11.71
CA THR A 39 28.13 26.16 11.92
C THR A 39 28.41 25.79 13.36
N HIS A 40 29.43 24.97 13.58
CA HIS A 40 29.90 24.59 14.92
C HIS A 40 31.44 24.60 14.98
N THR A 41 31.98 24.81 16.13
CA THR A 41 33.44 24.88 16.32
C THR A 41 34.10 23.51 16.45
N GLU A 42 33.36 22.50 16.84
CA GLU A 42 33.85 21.13 16.98
C GLU A 42 33.39 20.26 15.83
N TYR A 43 34.22 19.28 15.46
CA TYR A 43 33.88 18.24 14.50
C TYR A 43 33.08 17.16 15.20
N VAL A 44 31.76 17.16 15.03
CA VAL A 44 30.87 16.17 15.59
C VAL A 44 30.14 15.46 14.42
N PRO A 45 30.59 14.27 14.00
CA PRO A 45 29.86 13.49 13.01
C PRO A 45 28.53 12.96 13.60
N LEU A 46 27.50 12.90 12.77
CA LEU A 46 26.24 12.32 13.18
C LEU A 46 26.10 10.91 12.59
N ASP A 47 25.57 10.00 13.40
CA ASP A 47 25.32 8.62 13.01
C ASP A 47 23.83 8.39 12.71
N VAL A 48 23.52 7.23 12.13
CA VAL A 48 22.14 6.79 11.89
C VAL A 48 21.40 6.75 13.22
N ASP A 49 20.16 7.22 13.22
CA ASP A 49 19.26 7.36 14.38
C ASP A 49 19.66 8.44 15.39
N ASP A 50 20.70 9.25 15.14
CA ASP A 50 20.82 10.51 15.85
C ASP A 50 19.60 11.39 15.54
N TYR A 51 19.09 12.12 16.53
CA TYR A 51 17.80 12.77 16.38
C TYR A 51 17.74 14.18 16.98
N ILE A 52 16.76 14.91 16.52
CA ILE A 52 16.27 16.14 17.16
C ILE A 52 14.83 15.89 17.63
N GLU A 53 14.39 16.69 18.58
CA GLU A 53 13.00 16.65 19.06
C GLU A 53 12.30 17.96 18.67
N VAL A 54 11.20 17.82 17.95
CA VAL A 54 10.35 18.94 17.54
C VAL A 54 8.92 18.61 18.00
N GLU A 55 8.37 19.44 18.87
CA GLU A 55 7.01 19.26 19.44
C GLU A 55 6.76 17.86 20.03
N GLY A 56 7.79 17.28 20.67
CA GLY A 56 7.70 15.95 21.29
C GLY A 56 7.87 14.77 20.30
N VAL A 57 8.11 15.04 19.03
CA VAL A 57 8.33 14.04 17.99
C VAL A 57 9.83 13.99 17.65
N ARG A 58 10.36 12.77 17.51
CA ARG A 58 11.78 12.56 17.19
C ARG A 58 11.98 12.46 15.69
N TYR A 59 12.69 13.43 15.13
CA TYR A 59 13.14 13.43 13.75
C TYR A 59 14.57 12.88 13.69
N LYS A 60 14.85 11.90 12.84
CA LYS A 60 16.08 11.11 12.84
C LYS A 60 16.93 11.31 11.60
N VAL A 61 18.24 11.15 11.74
CA VAL A 61 19.18 11.05 10.62
C VAL A 61 19.13 9.63 10.03
N LYS A 62 18.91 9.49 8.74
CA LYS A 62 18.83 8.18 8.05
C LYS A 62 20.19 7.65 7.57
N SER A 63 21.18 8.51 7.43
CA SER A 63 22.52 8.13 6.98
C SER A 63 23.59 8.83 7.79
N ARG A 64 24.79 8.24 7.83
CA ARG A 64 25.92 8.89 8.48
C ARG A 64 26.21 10.24 7.85
N TYR A 65 26.25 11.28 8.66
CA TYR A 65 26.57 12.63 8.24
C TYR A 65 27.95 13.09 8.76
N ARG A 66 28.73 13.69 7.88
CA ARG A 66 30.05 14.27 8.21
C ARG A 66 30.05 15.73 7.83
N PRO A 67 30.26 16.64 8.80
CA PRO A 67 30.30 18.06 8.51
C PRO A 67 31.53 18.43 7.68
N LYS A 68 31.36 19.46 6.87
CA LYS A 68 32.44 20.00 6.04
C LYS A 68 33.25 21.03 6.87
N GLN A 69 34.58 20.98 6.80
CA GLN A 69 35.41 22.01 7.39
C GLN A 69 35.28 23.29 6.55
N LYS A 70 34.84 24.39 7.16
CA LYS A 70 34.69 25.69 6.52
C LYS A 70 35.97 26.50 6.57
N ASN A 71 36.66 26.48 7.72
CA ASN A 71 37.94 27.11 7.98
C ASN A 71 38.65 26.36 9.11
N THR A 72 39.75 26.90 9.61
CA THR A 72 40.56 26.29 10.67
C THR A 72 39.83 26.14 12.01
N GLN A 73 38.72 26.83 12.23
CA GLN A 73 38.02 26.90 13.51
C GLN A 73 36.55 26.47 13.46
N THR A 74 35.97 26.25 12.25
CA THR A 74 34.54 26.00 12.12
C THR A 74 34.22 24.92 11.10
N TYR A 75 33.21 24.17 11.42
CA TYR A 75 32.59 23.14 10.57
C TYR A 75 31.18 23.58 10.16
N GLU A 76 30.81 23.29 8.94
CA GLU A 76 29.51 23.60 8.34
C GLU A 76 28.67 22.34 8.28
N TYR A 77 27.45 22.47 8.77
CA TYR A 77 26.44 21.41 8.80
C TYR A 77 25.27 21.78 7.88
N SER A 78 24.83 20.81 7.09
CA SER A 78 23.58 20.83 6.33
C SER A 78 23.00 19.43 6.42
N VAL A 79 22.21 19.18 7.44
CA VAL A 79 21.72 17.85 7.80
C VAL A 79 20.19 17.82 7.74
N LYS A 80 19.67 16.71 7.25
CA LYS A 80 18.24 16.46 7.16
C LYS A 80 17.85 15.39 8.18
N PHE A 81 16.84 15.72 8.98
CA PHE A 81 16.23 14.84 9.97
C PHE A 81 14.83 14.48 9.50
N TYR A 82 14.51 13.21 9.43
CA TYR A 82 13.25 12.68 8.90
C TYR A 82 12.26 12.37 10.02
N ALA A 83 11.00 12.69 9.79
CA ALA A 83 9.91 12.35 10.70
C ALA A 83 9.75 10.83 10.87
N PRO A 84 9.16 10.37 11.98
CA PRO A 84 8.98 8.94 12.25
C PRO A 84 8.27 8.16 11.16
N ILE A 85 7.36 8.78 10.40
CA ILE A 85 6.63 8.12 9.31
C ILE A 85 7.58 7.51 8.26
N HIS A 86 8.77 8.11 8.09
CA HIS A 86 9.80 7.58 7.20
C HIS A 86 10.47 6.29 7.71
N ASP A 87 10.20 5.84 8.94
CA ASP A 87 10.57 4.50 9.39
C ASP A 87 9.86 3.41 8.56
N ALA A 88 8.75 3.75 7.91
CA ALA A 88 8.03 2.87 6.99
C ALA A 88 8.84 2.47 5.75
N GLU A 89 9.78 3.31 5.29
CA GLU A 89 10.66 3.00 4.16
C GLU A 89 11.63 1.84 4.45
N ASP A 90 11.91 1.59 5.73
CA ASP A 90 12.82 0.54 6.19
C ASP A 90 12.07 -0.65 6.83
N THR A 91 10.74 -0.59 6.89
CA THR A 91 9.88 -1.62 7.50
C THR A 91 9.22 -2.46 6.41
N LEU A 92 9.41 -3.78 6.46
CA LEU A 92 8.73 -4.68 5.53
C LEU A 92 7.30 -4.96 6.02
N MET A 93 6.35 -4.97 5.08
CA MET A 93 4.97 -5.37 5.36
C MET A 93 4.90 -6.89 5.48
N LEU A 94 4.45 -7.39 6.62
CA LEU A 94 4.37 -8.83 6.93
C LEU A 94 2.98 -9.17 7.46
N PHE A 95 2.49 -10.33 7.06
CA PHE A 95 1.36 -10.98 7.72
C PHE A 95 1.90 -11.90 8.81
N GLN A 96 1.39 -11.75 10.04
CA GLN A 96 1.98 -12.40 11.23
C GLN A 96 1.08 -13.47 11.86
N GLU A 97 -0.16 -13.62 11.41
CA GLU A 97 -1.06 -14.68 11.87
C GLU A 97 -0.64 -16.04 11.29
N GLY A 98 -0.46 -17.03 12.16
CA GLY A 98 -0.13 -18.39 11.81
C GLY A 98 1.26 -18.62 11.21
N GLY A 99 2.04 -17.58 11.06
CA GLY A 99 3.38 -17.58 10.46
C GLY A 99 3.78 -16.18 10.03
N THR A 100 5.00 -16.02 9.51
CA THR A 100 5.47 -14.73 9.03
C THR A 100 5.73 -14.84 7.53
N THR A 101 4.94 -14.12 6.74
CA THR A 101 5.11 -14.04 5.29
C THR A 101 5.11 -12.59 4.82
N SER A 102 5.90 -12.31 3.79
CA SER A 102 5.95 -11.01 3.10
C SER A 102 5.17 -11.00 1.78
N GLU A 103 4.57 -12.14 1.41
CA GLU A 103 3.77 -12.30 0.22
C GLU A 103 2.39 -12.82 0.62
N PHE A 104 1.39 -11.95 0.57
CA PHE A 104 0.03 -12.26 0.96
C PHE A 104 -0.95 -11.27 0.35
N SER A 105 -2.20 -11.72 0.18
CA SER A 105 -3.34 -10.85 -0.10
C SER A 105 -4.17 -10.72 1.17
N TYR A 106 -4.68 -9.54 1.42
CA TYR A 106 -5.50 -9.29 2.59
C TYR A 106 -6.80 -8.62 2.16
N ASP A 107 -7.94 -9.21 2.58
CA ASP A 107 -9.28 -8.66 2.38
C ASP A 107 -9.73 -8.00 3.67
N GLY A 108 -9.93 -6.69 3.63
CA GLY A 108 -10.33 -5.92 4.80
C GLY A 108 -10.81 -4.52 4.45
N GLY A 109 -11.46 -3.90 5.41
CA GLY A 109 -11.80 -2.49 5.34
C GLY A 109 -10.60 -1.58 5.62
N PRO A 110 -10.81 -0.24 5.53
CA PRO A 110 -9.73 0.72 5.75
C PRO A 110 -9.05 0.56 7.12
N ARG A 111 -9.83 0.26 8.14
CA ARG A 111 -9.32 0.13 9.51
C ARG A 111 -8.48 -1.13 9.70
N GLU A 112 -8.89 -2.25 9.10
CA GLU A 112 -8.18 -3.52 9.17
C GLU A 112 -6.84 -3.43 8.45
N HIS A 113 -6.79 -2.85 7.26
CA HIS A 113 -5.54 -2.60 6.53
C HIS A 113 -4.62 -1.65 7.29
N LEU A 114 -5.16 -0.59 7.89
CA LEU A 114 -4.37 0.33 8.70
C LEU A 114 -3.85 -0.36 9.97
N GLN A 115 -4.65 -1.23 10.62
CA GLN A 115 -4.20 -1.99 11.78
C GLN A 115 -3.03 -2.91 11.44
N LEU A 116 -3.12 -3.63 10.32
CA LEU A 116 -2.02 -4.47 9.84
C LEU A 116 -0.75 -3.67 9.59
N TRP A 117 -0.86 -2.47 9.04
CA TRP A 117 0.25 -1.55 8.84
C TRP A 117 0.85 -1.09 10.18
N ILE A 118 0.02 -0.67 11.14
CA ILE A 118 0.40 -0.25 12.50
C ILE A 118 1.13 -1.37 13.24
N ASP A 119 0.64 -2.60 13.13
CA ASP A 119 1.25 -3.77 13.78
C ASP A 119 2.67 -4.00 13.26
N ASN A 120 2.90 -3.80 11.96
CA ASN A 120 4.24 -3.88 11.37
C ASN A 120 5.16 -2.75 11.83
N MET A 121 4.66 -1.53 11.93
CA MET A 121 5.43 -0.41 12.48
C MET A 121 5.76 -0.61 13.95
N ASN A 122 4.82 -1.12 14.74
CA ASN A 122 5.02 -1.46 16.14
C ASN A 122 5.99 -2.64 16.34
N ARG A 123 5.92 -3.64 15.47
CA ARG A 123 6.92 -4.73 15.42
C ARG A 123 8.34 -4.20 15.25
N ARG A 124 8.54 -3.26 14.30
CA ARG A 124 9.84 -2.60 14.10
C ARG A 124 10.27 -1.77 15.31
N ALA A 125 9.34 -1.02 15.88
CA ALA A 125 9.61 -0.18 17.06
C ALA A 125 9.92 -1.00 18.32
N GLY A 126 9.57 -2.28 18.35
CA GLY A 126 9.73 -3.13 19.53
C GLY A 126 8.73 -2.85 20.64
N GLY A 127 7.59 -2.22 20.34
CA GLY A 127 6.54 -1.86 21.29
C GLY A 127 5.40 -1.08 20.64
N ASN A 128 4.36 -0.77 21.39
CA ASN A 128 3.15 -0.08 20.91
C ASN A 128 3.37 1.45 20.83
N LEU A 129 4.20 1.89 19.90
CA LEU A 129 4.49 3.30 19.68
C LEU A 129 3.46 3.96 18.77
N TRP A 130 3.05 3.24 17.72
CA TRP A 130 2.11 3.69 16.70
C TRP A 130 0.69 3.35 17.05
N SER A 131 -0.24 4.23 16.74
CA SER A 131 -1.67 4.07 17.00
C SER A 131 -2.53 4.59 15.84
N ILE A 132 -3.78 4.09 15.79
CA ILE A 132 -4.76 4.52 14.80
C ILE A 132 -5.46 5.78 15.29
N GLY A 133 -5.55 6.77 14.42
CA GLY A 133 -6.35 7.97 14.60
C GLY A 133 -7.73 7.89 13.91
N THR A 134 -8.01 8.88 13.09
CA THR A 134 -9.26 8.93 12.31
C THR A 134 -9.15 8.05 11.07
N VAL A 135 -10.18 7.25 10.82
CA VAL A 135 -10.25 6.34 9.67
C VAL A 135 -11.60 6.47 8.98
N ILE A 136 -11.61 6.56 7.66
CA ILE A 136 -12.84 6.52 6.86
C ILE A 136 -13.54 5.17 7.01
N THR A 137 -14.82 5.14 6.67
CA THR A 137 -15.60 3.89 6.53
C THR A 137 -15.81 3.62 5.05
N ALA A 138 -15.42 2.44 4.60
CA ALA A 138 -15.63 1.97 3.23
C ALA A 138 -15.82 0.44 3.25
N GLU A 139 -16.26 -0.11 2.13
CA GLU A 139 -16.37 -1.55 1.93
C GLU A 139 -14.98 -2.20 1.93
N ASN A 140 -14.94 -3.49 2.24
CA ASN A 140 -13.73 -4.27 2.18
C ASN A 140 -13.15 -4.29 0.76
N LYS A 141 -11.85 -4.25 0.68
CA LYS A 141 -11.09 -4.41 -0.57
C LYS A 141 -9.89 -5.33 -0.33
N VAL A 142 -9.51 -6.03 -1.38
CA VAL A 142 -8.32 -6.87 -1.37
C VAL A 142 -7.12 -6.04 -1.79
N ILE A 143 -6.05 -6.10 -1.00
CA ILE A 143 -4.75 -5.54 -1.37
C ILE A 143 -3.71 -6.66 -1.36
N ASP A 144 -2.96 -6.75 -2.44
CA ASP A 144 -1.83 -7.68 -2.57
C ASP A 144 -0.55 -7.04 -2.05
N TYR A 145 0.01 -7.64 -0.99
CA TYR A 145 1.28 -7.25 -0.43
C TYR A 145 2.36 -8.28 -0.81
N ARG A 146 3.28 -7.89 -1.69
CA ARG A 146 4.34 -8.79 -2.16
C ARG A 146 5.70 -8.16 -1.96
N ASN A 147 6.37 -8.51 -0.86
CA ASN A 147 7.71 -8.00 -0.52
C ASN A 147 7.79 -6.45 -0.50
N VAL A 148 6.67 -5.80 -0.18
CA VAL A 148 6.57 -4.34 -0.16
C VAL A 148 7.00 -3.77 1.18
N LYS A 149 7.54 -2.57 1.18
CA LYS A 149 7.78 -1.78 2.39
C LYS A 149 6.48 -1.16 2.89
N CYS A 150 6.41 -0.89 4.19
CA CYS A 150 5.25 -0.20 4.76
C CYS A 150 5.01 1.17 4.10
N TRP A 151 6.05 1.83 3.60
CA TRP A 151 5.90 3.07 2.83
C TRP A 151 5.09 2.85 1.56
N ASP A 152 5.49 1.90 0.74
CA ASP A 152 4.80 1.59 -0.51
C ASP A 152 3.41 0.98 -0.26
N ALA A 153 3.27 0.18 0.80
CA ALA A 153 1.97 -0.33 1.24
C ALA A 153 1.00 0.77 1.67
N ALA A 154 1.50 1.90 2.19
CA ALA A 154 0.69 3.05 2.56
C ALA A 154 0.41 3.97 1.36
N PHE A 155 1.46 4.39 0.64
CA PHE A 155 1.46 5.52 -0.30
C PHE A 155 1.68 5.11 -1.76
N GLY A 156 1.99 3.86 -2.05
CA GLY A 156 2.15 3.36 -3.42
C GLY A 156 0.85 3.44 -4.23
N SER A 157 0.96 3.33 -5.55
CA SER A 157 -0.19 3.40 -6.46
C SER A 157 -1.28 2.35 -6.18
N ASN A 158 -0.90 1.20 -5.63
CA ASN A 158 -1.79 0.12 -5.19
C ASN A 158 -1.79 -0.01 -3.65
N GLY A 159 -1.35 1.03 -2.95
CA GLY A 159 -1.29 1.07 -1.49
C GLY A 159 -2.65 1.37 -0.85
N ILE A 160 -2.66 1.40 0.48
CA ILE A 160 -3.88 1.58 1.28
C ILE A 160 -4.60 2.89 0.92
N ALA A 161 -3.87 4.02 0.87
CA ALA A 161 -4.46 5.32 0.58
C ALA A 161 -5.11 5.37 -0.82
N ALA A 162 -4.41 4.88 -1.84
CA ALA A 162 -4.91 4.82 -3.22
C ALA A 162 -6.09 3.86 -3.37
N THR A 163 -6.02 2.68 -2.74
CA THR A 163 -7.08 1.66 -2.80
C THR A 163 -8.40 2.20 -2.26
N PHE A 164 -8.37 2.98 -1.18
CA PHE A 164 -9.57 3.54 -0.57
C PHE A 164 -9.90 4.98 -1.02
N ASP A 165 -9.20 5.49 -2.04
CA ASP A 165 -9.38 6.85 -2.59
C ASP A 165 -9.38 7.93 -1.50
N THR A 166 -8.36 7.89 -0.64
CA THR A 166 -8.22 8.80 0.49
C THR A 166 -6.76 9.17 0.72
N GLU A 167 -6.50 9.90 1.79
CA GLU A 167 -5.15 10.27 2.21
C GLU A 167 -4.76 9.54 3.48
N MET A 168 -3.46 9.22 3.60
CA MET A 168 -2.88 8.67 4.82
C MET A 168 -1.81 9.63 5.33
N TRP A 169 -1.89 10.03 6.59
CA TRP A 169 -0.98 11.01 7.17
C TRP A 169 -0.76 10.77 8.67
N ALA A 170 0.38 11.24 9.17
CA ALA A 170 0.79 11.07 10.54
C ALA A 170 0.63 12.38 11.34
N ASP A 171 0.19 12.25 12.58
CA ASP A 171 0.30 13.27 13.62
C ASP A 171 1.20 12.69 14.73
N GLY A 172 2.50 12.97 14.64
CA GLY A 172 3.49 12.24 15.43
C GLY A 172 3.49 10.74 15.13
N TYR A 173 2.99 9.96 16.07
CA TYR A 173 2.85 8.50 15.96
C TYR A 173 1.39 8.03 15.80
N VAL A 174 0.48 8.96 15.61
CA VAL A 174 -0.94 8.67 15.35
C VAL A 174 -1.16 8.73 13.84
N ILE A 175 -1.63 7.64 13.25
CA ILE A 175 -1.86 7.55 11.80
C ILE A 175 -3.34 7.71 11.49
N ASN A 176 -3.63 8.62 10.58
CA ASN A 176 -4.96 8.89 10.07
C ASN A 176 -5.08 8.39 8.63
N LEU A 177 -6.22 7.80 8.32
CA LEU A 177 -6.59 7.37 6.97
C LEU A 177 -7.89 8.07 6.57
N CYS A 178 -7.76 9.34 6.24
CA CYS A 178 -8.85 10.23 5.87
C CYS A 178 -8.27 11.47 5.18
N LYS A 179 -9.10 12.27 4.54
CA LYS A 179 -8.66 13.56 3.99
C LYS A 179 -8.09 14.44 5.08
N ALA A 180 -6.95 15.08 4.80
CA ALA A 180 -6.22 15.93 5.75
C ALA A 180 -6.77 17.35 5.80
N GLU A 181 -8.04 17.53 5.59
CA GLU A 181 -8.71 18.82 5.73
C GLU A 181 -8.76 19.20 7.21
N ARG A 182 -8.02 20.24 7.58
CA ARG A 182 -7.93 20.68 8.97
C ARG A 182 -8.32 22.16 9.09
N GLY A 183 -9.08 22.45 10.15
CA GLY A 183 -9.37 23.80 10.58
C GLY A 183 -10.48 24.51 9.81
N GLU A 184 -10.54 25.81 10.02
CA GLU A 184 -11.50 26.68 9.35
C GLU A 184 -11.04 26.99 7.92
N VAL A 185 -12.01 27.28 7.03
CA VAL A 185 -11.73 27.72 5.67
C VAL A 185 -10.95 29.02 5.73
N VAL A 186 -9.75 29.04 5.16
CA VAL A 186 -8.94 30.25 5.03
C VAL A 186 -9.18 30.85 3.65
N GLU A 187 -9.75 32.05 3.62
CA GLU A 187 -9.88 32.79 2.37
C GLU A 187 -8.54 33.47 2.03
N LEU A 188 -7.92 33.02 0.93
CA LEU A 188 -6.71 33.62 0.40
C LEU A 188 -7.04 34.62 -0.71
N GLY A 189 -6.61 35.86 -0.56
CA GLY A 189 -6.76 36.89 -1.55
C GLY A 189 -5.51 37.76 -1.69
N TYR A 190 -5.46 38.61 -2.71
CA TYR A 190 -4.36 39.56 -2.89
C TYR A 190 -4.24 40.46 -1.65
N LEU A 191 -3.06 40.52 -1.05
CA LEU A 191 -2.76 41.16 0.25
C LEU A 191 -3.42 40.49 1.49
N GLN A 192 -4.00 39.30 1.32
CA GLN A 192 -4.59 38.51 2.40
C GLN A 192 -3.94 37.13 2.47
N GLY A 193 -2.59 37.08 2.50
CA GLY A 193 -1.84 35.85 2.55
C GLY A 193 -1.43 35.29 1.19
N LEU A 194 -2.12 35.68 0.09
CA LEU A 194 -1.73 35.27 -1.25
C LEU A 194 -0.60 36.17 -1.78
N THR A 195 0.59 35.65 -1.94
CA THR A 195 1.73 36.40 -2.48
C THR A 195 1.90 36.23 -3.99
N ASN A 196 1.54 35.06 -4.51
CA ASN A 196 1.59 34.75 -5.95
C ASN A 196 0.57 33.65 -6.26
N LEU A 197 -0.05 33.74 -7.43
CA LEU A 197 -0.85 32.68 -8.03
C LEU A 197 -0.44 32.58 -9.50
N ALA A 198 0.14 31.46 -9.88
CA ALA A 198 0.47 31.16 -11.27
C ALA A 198 -0.29 29.91 -11.67
N GLN A 199 -0.87 29.93 -12.85
CA GLN A 199 -1.40 28.76 -13.52
C GLN A 199 -0.30 28.25 -14.44
N GLU A 200 0.21 27.06 -14.17
CA GLU A 200 1.17 26.39 -15.03
C GLU A 200 0.44 25.53 -16.08
N ASP A 201 1.00 25.51 -17.29
CA ASP A 201 0.48 24.70 -18.37
C ASP A 201 0.99 23.27 -18.20
N ASN A 202 0.09 22.34 -17.95
CA ASN A 202 0.40 20.91 -17.74
C ASN A 202 0.62 20.21 -19.11
N GLY A 203 1.64 20.62 -19.85
CA GLY A 203 1.92 20.15 -21.20
C GLY A 203 2.17 18.65 -21.37
N GLU A 204 2.29 17.89 -20.29
CA GLU A 204 2.49 16.43 -20.29
C GLU A 204 1.21 15.63 -20.03
N VAL A 205 0.10 16.25 -19.62
CA VAL A 205 -1.16 15.55 -19.40
C VAL A 205 -1.82 15.26 -20.73
N LYS A 206 -2.00 13.98 -21.05
CA LYS A 206 -2.79 13.56 -22.20
C LYS A 206 -4.20 14.12 -22.08
N PHE A 207 -4.62 14.93 -23.06
CA PHE A 207 -5.95 15.47 -23.14
C PHE A 207 -6.80 14.65 -24.09
N PHE A 208 -7.82 14.02 -23.60
CA PHE A 208 -8.79 13.26 -24.39
C PHE A 208 -10.22 13.56 -23.96
N THR A 209 -11.17 13.35 -24.87
CA THR A 209 -12.60 13.56 -24.65
C THR A 209 -13.43 12.30 -24.89
N ARG A 210 -12.80 11.28 -25.51
CA ARG A 210 -13.37 9.94 -25.69
C ARG A 210 -12.37 8.90 -25.23
N LEU A 211 -12.79 8.11 -24.23
CA LEU A 211 -11.98 7.04 -23.67
C LEU A 211 -12.54 5.69 -24.06
N PHE A 212 -11.68 4.80 -24.59
CA PHE A 212 -11.97 3.38 -24.77
C PHE A 212 -11.39 2.58 -23.61
N PRO A 213 -12.19 2.18 -22.62
CA PRO A 213 -11.70 1.33 -21.53
C PRO A 213 -11.50 -0.07 -22.05
N LEU A 214 -10.28 -0.58 -21.92
CA LEU A 214 -9.92 -1.95 -22.32
C LEU A 214 -9.91 -2.83 -21.08
N GLY A 215 -11.01 -3.52 -20.82
CA GLY A 215 -11.15 -4.43 -19.70
C GLY A 215 -10.22 -5.63 -19.75
N SER A 216 -10.07 -6.33 -18.62
CA SER A 216 -9.25 -7.53 -18.52
C SER A 216 -9.73 -8.64 -19.44
N THR A 217 -8.80 -9.47 -19.90
CA THR A 217 -9.10 -10.75 -20.58
C THR A 217 -9.17 -11.93 -19.61
N ARG A 218 -8.81 -11.70 -18.35
CA ARG A 218 -8.72 -12.73 -17.31
C ARG A 218 -10.11 -13.26 -16.94
N ASN A 219 -10.23 -14.56 -16.83
CA ASN A 219 -11.47 -15.26 -16.47
C ASN A 219 -12.66 -14.95 -17.38
N ILE A 220 -12.41 -14.69 -18.65
CA ILE A 220 -13.43 -14.45 -19.68
C ILE A 220 -13.47 -15.62 -20.66
N ASP A 221 -14.60 -16.32 -20.71
CA ASP A 221 -14.92 -17.21 -21.83
C ASP A 221 -15.51 -16.36 -22.96
N ALA A 222 -14.67 -16.01 -23.94
CA ALA A 222 -15.09 -15.17 -25.07
C ALA A 222 -16.27 -15.75 -25.86
N THR A 223 -16.42 -17.08 -25.89
CA THR A 223 -17.50 -17.77 -26.63
C THR A 223 -18.83 -17.56 -25.92
N LYS A 224 -18.86 -17.70 -24.59
CA LYS A 224 -20.08 -17.51 -23.80
C LYS A 224 -20.39 -16.03 -23.59
N TYR A 225 -19.36 -15.23 -23.31
CA TYR A 225 -19.49 -13.80 -23.00
C TYR A 225 -19.76 -12.94 -24.25
N GLY A 226 -19.27 -13.38 -25.42
CA GLY A 226 -19.38 -12.68 -26.71
C GLY A 226 -18.29 -11.66 -26.99
N TYR A 227 -17.38 -11.44 -26.06
CA TYR A 227 -16.23 -10.53 -26.19
C TYR A 227 -15.00 -11.14 -25.52
N SER A 228 -13.82 -10.86 -26.04
CA SER A 228 -12.56 -11.35 -25.47
C SER A 228 -12.09 -10.57 -24.24
N ARG A 229 -12.68 -9.42 -23.99
CA ARG A 229 -12.36 -8.53 -22.85
C ARG A 229 -13.64 -8.18 -22.08
N LEU A 230 -13.48 -7.93 -20.77
CA LEU A 230 -14.57 -7.44 -19.94
C LEU A 230 -15.07 -6.09 -20.51
N GLN A 231 -16.38 -5.98 -20.67
CA GLN A 231 -17.03 -4.78 -21.18
C GLN A 231 -17.59 -3.93 -20.05
N LEU A 232 -17.78 -2.63 -20.32
CA LEU A 232 -18.54 -1.77 -19.44
C LEU A 232 -19.95 -2.38 -19.15
N PRO A 233 -20.52 -2.15 -17.97
CA PRO A 233 -21.87 -2.64 -17.66
C PRO A 233 -22.93 -2.18 -18.65
N SER A 234 -22.77 -0.97 -19.21
CA SER A 234 -23.64 -0.42 -20.27
C SER A 234 -23.47 -1.11 -21.63
N ARG A 235 -22.45 -1.93 -21.81
CA ARG A 235 -22.03 -2.51 -23.10
C ARG A 235 -21.60 -1.49 -24.16
N GLU A 236 -21.39 -0.25 -23.77
CA GLU A 236 -20.77 0.76 -24.63
C GLU A 236 -19.26 0.53 -24.73
N ILE A 237 -18.70 0.84 -25.90
CA ILE A 237 -17.27 0.60 -26.15
C ILE A 237 -16.39 1.80 -25.78
N TYR A 238 -17.01 2.95 -25.51
CA TYR A 238 -16.32 4.18 -25.10
C TYR A 238 -17.16 5.00 -24.15
N VAL A 239 -16.49 5.95 -23.48
CA VAL A 239 -17.13 6.97 -22.63
C VAL A 239 -16.71 8.35 -23.13
N ASP A 240 -17.69 9.22 -23.33
CA ASP A 240 -17.49 10.62 -23.76
C ASP A 240 -17.59 11.59 -22.59
N LYS A 241 -16.68 12.57 -22.58
CA LYS A 241 -16.73 13.70 -21.66
C LYS A 241 -16.27 14.96 -22.37
N ASN A 242 -17.08 16.04 -22.33
CA ASN A 242 -16.78 17.34 -22.91
C ASN A 242 -16.50 17.34 -24.44
N VAL A 243 -17.03 16.35 -25.16
CA VAL A 243 -16.87 16.25 -26.63
C VAL A 243 -17.48 17.48 -27.32
N ASP A 244 -18.57 18.02 -26.80
CA ASP A 244 -19.24 19.21 -27.38
C ASP A 244 -18.37 20.47 -27.29
N LEU A 245 -17.48 20.54 -26.29
CA LEU A 245 -16.61 21.70 -26.07
C LEU A 245 -15.30 21.63 -26.85
N TYR A 246 -14.73 20.42 -26.98
CA TYR A 246 -13.35 20.24 -27.45
C TYR A 246 -13.23 19.34 -28.68
N GLY A 247 -14.35 18.81 -29.18
CA GLY A 247 -14.35 17.83 -30.26
C GLY A 247 -13.92 16.43 -29.78
N VAL A 248 -13.94 15.45 -30.67
CA VAL A 248 -13.54 14.08 -30.37
C VAL A 248 -12.01 13.97 -30.37
N LYS A 249 -11.45 13.54 -29.24
CA LYS A 249 -10.06 13.18 -29.03
C LYS A 249 -10.03 11.84 -28.32
N GLU A 250 -9.54 10.83 -29.01
CA GLU A 250 -9.65 9.42 -28.58
C GLU A 250 -8.39 8.95 -27.87
N GLU A 251 -8.58 8.17 -26.80
CA GLU A 251 -7.51 7.48 -26.09
C GLU A 251 -8.02 6.12 -25.60
N THR A 252 -7.10 5.20 -25.36
CA THR A 252 -7.37 3.89 -24.76
C THR A 252 -6.79 3.83 -23.35
N GLU A 253 -7.48 3.15 -22.42
CA GLU A 253 -6.96 2.90 -21.08
C GLU A 253 -7.12 1.42 -20.76
N GLU A 254 -6.01 0.75 -20.48
CA GLU A 254 -5.96 -0.67 -20.12
C GLU A 254 -5.47 -0.87 -18.68
N ALA A 255 -4.48 -0.11 -18.23
CA ALA A 255 -3.83 -0.33 -16.95
C ALA A 255 -4.78 -0.20 -15.76
N ALA A 256 -5.66 0.80 -15.79
CA ALA A 256 -6.65 1.04 -14.73
C ALA A 256 -7.71 -0.06 -14.62
N PHE A 257 -7.87 -0.90 -15.66
CA PHE A 257 -8.90 -1.95 -15.72
C PHE A 257 -8.32 -3.37 -15.76
N ALA A 258 -7.01 -3.51 -15.75
CA ALA A 258 -6.32 -4.80 -15.87
C ALA A 258 -6.68 -5.78 -14.73
N GLU A 259 -6.84 -5.25 -13.52
CA GLU A 259 -7.18 -6.05 -12.33
C GLU A 259 -8.68 -6.19 -12.10
N ILE A 260 -9.51 -5.65 -12.99
CA ILE A 260 -10.97 -5.83 -12.94
C ILE A 260 -11.33 -7.02 -13.83
N TYR A 261 -11.65 -8.15 -13.21
CA TYR A 261 -12.03 -9.39 -13.89
C TYR A 261 -13.02 -10.18 -13.05
N PRO A 262 -13.81 -11.09 -13.65
CA PRO A 262 -14.72 -11.95 -12.91
C PRO A 262 -13.97 -12.84 -11.92
N GLN A 263 -14.30 -12.71 -10.64
CA GLN A 263 -13.76 -13.52 -9.54
C GLN A 263 -14.83 -13.70 -8.47
N TYR A 264 -14.70 -14.73 -7.66
CA TYR A 264 -15.54 -14.95 -6.51
C TYR A 264 -14.71 -14.91 -5.24
N VAL A 265 -15.11 -14.11 -4.30
CA VAL A 265 -14.53 -14.07 -2.95
C VAL A 265 -15.55 -14.72 -2.01
N GLY A 266 -15.14 -15.79 -1.37
CA GLY A 266 -15.97 -16.57 -0.48
C GLY A 266 -15.35 -16.79 0.88
N THR A 267 -16.09 -17.45 1.76
CA THR A 267 -15.63 -17.78 3.10
C THR A 267 -15.70 -19.28 3.33
N VAL A 268 -14.57 -19.86 3.73
CA VAL A 268 -14.54 -21.29 4.09
C VAL A 268 -15.40 -21.52 5.32
N SER A 269 -16.50 -22.26 5.12
CA SER A 269 -17.47 -22.58 6.18
C SER A 269 -17.16 -23.88 6.90
N SER A 270 -16.54 -24.84 6.21
CA SER A 270 -16.11 -26.12 6.78
C SER A 270 -14.98 -26.73 5.96
N VAL A 271 -14.15 -27.49 6.63
CA VAL A 271 -13.04 -28.25 6.05
C VAL A 271 -13.15 -29.71 6.47
N ARG A 272 -12.81 -30.63 5.56
CA ARG A 272 -12.58 -32.03 5.91
C ARG A 272 -11.36 -32.56 5.16
N THR A 273 -10.80 -33.64 5.66
CA THR A 273 -9.68 -34.34 5.06
C THR A 273 -10.03 -35.79 4.77
N GLU A 274 -9.36 -36.36 3.80
CA GLU A 274 -9.49 -37.78 3.43
C GLU A 274 -8.10 -38.33 3.10
N ASP A 275 -7.71 -39.41 3.79
CA ASP A 275 -6.45 -40.09 3.51
C ASP A 275 -6.62 -41.01 2.32
N LYS A 276 -5.81 -40.82 1.30
CA LYS A 276 -5.76 -41.66 0.08
C LYS A 276 -4.40 -42.31 -0.07
N THR A 277 -4.34 -43.31 -0.96
CA THR A 277 -3.12 -43.98 -1.34
C THR A 277 -3.01 -43.95 -2.85
N SER A 278 -1.86 -43.49 -3.36
CA SER A 278 -1.59 -43.48 -4.80
C SER A 278 -1.45 -44.90 -5.35
N GLU A 279 -1.46 -45.04 -6.66
CA GLU A 279 -1.20 -46.30 -7.35
C GLU A 279 0.18 -46.88 -7.02
N GLU A 280 1.13 -46.03 -6.66
CA GLU A 280 2.48 -46.37 -6.25
C GLU A 280 2.60 -46.70 -4.75
N GLY A 281 1.47 -46.66 -4.01
CA GLY A 281 1.43 -47.03 -2.59
C GLY A 281 1.79 -45.86 -1.64
N ARG A 282 1.95 -44.63 -2.12
CA ARG A 282 2.16 -43.45 -1.29
C ARG A 282 0.86 -43.05 -0.63
N LYS A 283 0.94 -42.74 0.67
CA LYS A 283 -0.17 -42.15 1.44
C LYS A 283 -0.12 -40.63 1.34
N TYR A 284 -1.25 -40.03 1.10
CA TYR A 284 -1.41 -38.57 1.07
C TYR A 284 -2.78 -38.19 1.58
N THR A 285 -2.91 -36.96 2.06
CA THR A 285 -4.16 -36.42 2.59
C THR A 285 -4.75 -35.44 1.58
N VAL A 286 -6.01 -35.63 1.24
CA VAL A 286 -6.76 -34.73 0.38
C VAL A 286 -7.57 -33.78 1.25
N TYR A 287 -7.57 -32.51 0.88
CA TYR A 287 -8.25 -31.44 1.60
C TYR A 287 -9.46 -30.97 0.82
N TYR A 288 -10.60 -30.95 1.50
CA TYR A 288 -11.86 -30.45 0.96
C TYR A 288 -12.37 -29.29 1.80
N PHE A 289 -13.01 -28.31 1.15
CA PHE A 289 -13.68 -27.24 1.86
C PHE A 289 -15.03 -26.89 1.21
N LYS A 290 -15.91 -26.29 2.01
CA LYS A 290 -17.19 -25.73 1.58
C LYS A 290 -17.26 -24.25 1.86
N ASP A 291 -17.95 -23.56 0.97
CA ASP A 291 -18.50 -22.23 1.22
C ASP A 291 -20.04 -22.33 1.19
N ASN A 292 -20.67 -22.19 2.36
CA ASN A 292 -22.12 -22.24 2.47
C ASN A 292 -22.81 -20.98 1.91
N GLY A 293 -22.04 -19.88 1.71
CA GLY A 293 -22.54 -18.66 1.08
C GLY A 293 -22.65 -18.76 -0.44
N MET A 294 -21.96 -19.73 -1.06
CA MET A 294 -21.96 -19.91 -2.50
C MET A 294 -23.27 -20.57 -2.95
N ASN A 295 -24.16 -19.81 -3.60
CA ASN A 295 -25.49 -20.22 -4.03
C ASN A 295 -25.60 -20.53 -5.54
N TRP A 296 -24.48 -20.62 -6.24
CA TRP A 296 -24.37 -20.89 -7.68
C TRP A 296 -23.54 -22.16 -7.91
N ASN A 297 -23.54 -22.65 -9.17
CA ASN A 297 -22.74 -23.83 -9.55
C ASN A 297 -21.49 -23.38 -10.31
N PRO A 298 -20.27 -23.65 -9.82
CA PRO A 298 -19.03 -23.34 -10.53
C PRO A 298 -18.95 -23.85 -11.95
N LYS A 299 -19.54 -25.01 -12.26
CA LYS A 299 -19.56 -25.56 -13.61
C LYS A 299 -20.19 -24.65 -14.66
N ASP A 300 -21.14 -23.79 -14.26
CA ASP A 300 -21.78 -22.85 -15.17
C ASP A 300 -20.78 -21.78 -15.67
N TYR A 301 -19.68 -21.60 -14.95
CA TYR A 301 -18.64 -20.60 -15.20
C TYR A 301 -17.29 -21.23 -15.60
N GLU A 302 -17.27 -22.53 -15.82
CA GLU A 302 -16.07 -23.24 -16.28
C GLU A 302 -15.65 -22.74 -17.66
N ILE A 303 -14.36 -22.41 -17.77
CA ILE A 303 -13.72 -21.98 -19.01
C ILE A 303 -12.94 -23.18 -19.55
N PRO A 304 -13.19 -23.63 -20.79
CA PRO A 304 -12.47 -24.76 -21.36
C PRO A 304 -10.94 -24.58 -21.28
N ASP A 305 -10.26 -25.66 -20.93
CA ASP A 305 -8.80 -25.74 -20.81
C ASP A 305 -8.18 -24.87 -19.71
N LEU A 306 -8.97 -24.36 -18.75
CA LEU A 306 -8.50 -23.65 -17.57
C LEU A 306 -8.98 -24.35 -16.30
N ASP A 307 -8.06 -24.50 -15.35
CA ASP A 307 -8.37 -25.01 -14.03
C ASP A 307 -8.90 -23.90 -13.11
N TYR A 308 -9.69 -24.29 -12.10
CA TYR A 308 -10.05 -23.38 -11.03
C TYR A 308 -8.83 -23.09 -10.15
N MET A 309 -8.57 -21.82 -9.94
CA MET A 309 -7.46 -21.35 -9.13
C MET A 309 -7.96 -20.81 -7.80
N LEU A 310 -7.28 -21.17 -6.72
CA LEU A 310 -7.54 -20.70 -5.37
C LEU A 310 -6.48 -19.70 -4.94
N GLN A 311 -6.93 -18.64 -4.30
CA GLN A 311 -6.08 -17.67 -3.63
C GLN A 311 -6.58 -17.50 -2.19
N PHE A 312 -5.73 -17.77 -1.22
CA PHE A 312 -6.07 -17.62 0.19
C PHE A 312 -5.73 -16.20 0.65
N GLN A 313 -6.73 -15.48 1.15
CA GLN A 313 -6.57 -14.08 1.51
C GLN A 313 -6.29 -13.87 2.99
N THR A 314 -6.72 -14.80 3.84
CA THR A 314 -6.56 -14.73 5.30
C THR A 314 -6.17 -16.09 5.88
N GLY A 315 -5.79 -16.12 7.17
CA GLY A 315 -5.40 -17.33 7.89
C GLY A 315 -3.97 -17.77 7.61
N GLU A 316 -3.63 -18.99 7.98
CA GLU A 316 -2.26 -19.55 7.85
C GLU A 316 -1.79 -19.65 6.39
N LEU A 317 -2.72 -19.75 5.45
CA LEU A 317 -2.44 -19.84 4.02
C LEU A 317 -2.50 -18.47 3.32
N ALA A 318 -2.65 -17.38 4.05
CA ALA A 318 -2.73 -16.03 3.46
C ALA A 318 -1.56 -15.77 2.49
N GLY A 319 -1.89 -15.23 1.31
CA GLY A 319 -0.93 -15.00 0.22
C GLY A 319 -0.56 -16.22 -0.61
N ARG A 320 -1.00 -17.41 -0.24
CA ARG A 320 -0.78 -18.62 -1.03
C ARG A 320 -1.77 -18.68 -2.20
N GLY A 321 -1.31 -19.25 -3.32
CA GLY A 321 -2.12 -19.42 -4.52
C GLY A 321 -2.16 -18.23 -5.48
N THR A 322 -1.50 -17.12 -5.16
CA THR A 322 -1.39 -15.94 -6.05
C THR A 322 -0.58 -16.23 -7.33
N ASP A 323 0.33 -17.20 -7.24
CA ASP A 323 1.18 -17.70 -8.33
C ASP A 323 0.52 -18.82 -9.14
N GLY A 324 -0.73 -19.20 -8.81
CA GLY A 324 -1.41 -20.32 -9.44
C GLY A 324 -1.03 -21.70 -8.90
N SER A 325 -0.30 -21.75 -7.79
CA SER A 325 0.15 -23.02 -7.19
C SER A 325 -0.99 -23.85 -6.58
N PHE A 326 -2.11 -23.22 -6.22
CA PHE A 326 -3.28 -23.91 -5.70
C PHE A 326 -4.38 -24.01 -6.72
N GLN A 327 -4.55 -25.20 -7.27
CA GLN A 327 -5.67 -25.53 -8.13
C GLN A 327 -6.78 -26.20 -7.31
N ALA A 328 -8.02 -26.10 -7.81
CA ALA A 328 -9.17 -26.72 -7.17
C ALA A 328 -10.00 -27.54 -8.17
N ALA A 329 -10.60 -28.62 -7.69
CA ALA A 329 -11.63 -29.35 -8.39
C ALA A 329 -12.96 -29.17 -7.67
N TRP A 330 -14.02 -28.96 -8.45
CA TRP A 330 -15.37 -28.85 -7.93
C TRP A 330 -16.08 -30.21 -7.93
N HIS A 331 -16.58 -30.62 -6.77
CA HIS A 331 -17.41 -31.82 -6.59
C HIS A 331 -18.89 -31.41 -6.44
N GLU A 332 -19.63 -31.54 -7.52
CA GLU A 332 -21.02 -31.08 -7.59
C GLU A 332 -21.93 -31.81 -6.60
N ASP A 333 -21.76 -33.14 -6.48
CA ASP A 333 -22.60 -33.99 -5.62
C ASP A 333 -22.51 -33.61 -4.13
N THR A 334 -21.31 -33.26 -3.67
CA THR A 334 -21.07 -32.87 -2.27
C THR A 334 -21.06 -31.38 -2.05
N ARG A 335 -21.01 -30.59 -3.14
CA ARG A 335 -20.79 -29.14 -3.15
C ARG A 335 -19.53 -28.74 -2.37
N GLU A 336 -18.44 -29.41 -2.70
CA GLU A 336 -17.14 -29.22 -2.07
C GLU A 336 -16.10 -28.89 -3.13
N TRP A 337 -15.15 -28.08 -2.71
CA TRP A 337 -13.90 -27.88 -3.43
C TRP A 337 -12.85 -28.86 -2.91
N GLU A 338 -12.16 -29.55 -3.79
CA GLU A 338 -10.93 -30.31 -3.50
C GLU A 338 -9.74 -29.44 -3.85
N ILE A 339 -8.77 -29.29 -2.94
CA ILE A 339 -7.52 -28.60 -3.22
C ILE A 339 -6.60 -29.60 -3.91
N ILE A 340 -6.17 -29.27 -5.13
CA ILE A 340 -5.24 -30.08 -5.93
C ILE A 340 -3.85 -29.43 -5.83
N ASN A 341 -2.78 -30.21 -6.00
CA ASN A 341 -1.38 -29.75 -5.99
C ASN A 341 -0.87 -29.20 -4.65
N VAL A 342 -1.43 -29.66 -3.53
CA VAL A 342 -0.87 -29.45 -2.18
C VAL A 342 0.03 -30.60 -1.73
N TYR A 343 0.30 -31.53 -2.62
CA TYR A 343 1.12 -32.69 -2.28
C TYR A 343 2.58 -32.26 -2.21
N PRO A 344 3.31 -32.66 -1.16
CA PRO A 344 4.75 -32.42 -1.13
C PRO A 344 5.34 -33.07 -2.39
N ASP A 345 6.08 -32.25 -3.12
CA ASP A 345 6.90 -32.74 -4.23
C ASP A 345 7.84 -33.83 -3.73
N ASP A 346 8.14 -34.75 -4.60
CA ASP A 346 9.02 -35.90 -4.39
C ASP A 346 10.45 -35.51 -4.08
#